data_a3f86be49361a1c0a50320e1d107a79d
#
_entry.id   a3f86be49361a1c0a50320e1d107a79d
#
_cell.length_a   1.000
_cell.length_b   1.000
_cell.length_c   1.000
_cell.angle_alpha   90.00
_cell.angle_beta   90.00
_cell.angle_gamma   90.00
#
_symmetry.space_group_name_H-M   'P 1'
#
loop_
_entity.id
_entity.type
_entity.pdbx_description
1 polymer ?
#
loop_
_entity_poly.entity_id
_entity_poly.type
_entity_poly.pdbx_seq_one_letter_code
_entity_poly.pdbx_strand_id
1 'polypeptide(L)'
;GFVYGTSGVAGLIQAGFAHKVLLIGAEKLHFAMDYRDRSTSILFGDGAGAAVFEPSEDGAGVLAVDLGADGGKGSTMVIRSMGSQGEPGPTNDPETFRLHFEGQAVFKMAVQSISASTRRVLELAGLTADDVDLVVPHQANARIIESATRRLGIEADRVFMNIAELGNTAAASIPMAISDALDAGRIQPGDTILLTAFGGGVTWGSIALKWGDRTEPVGIHVGELPDTDMTVFDLL
;
A
#
# COMPACT_ATOMS: atom_id res chain seq x y z
N GLY A 1 -2.28 -4.72 1.81
CA GLY A 1 -1.36 -5.67 2.49
C GLY A 1 -0.44 -4.98 3.48
N PHE A 2 0.35 -3.98 3.06
CA PHE A 2 1.41 -3.40 3.91
C PHE A 2 0.90 -2.75 5.21
N VAL A 3 -0.22 -2.00 5.18
CA VAL A 3 -0.82 -1.41 6.39
C VAL A 3 -1.24 -2.50 7.40
N TYR A 4 -1.87 -3.58 6.93
CA TYR A 4 -2.22 -4.72 7.78
C TYR A 4 -0.97 -5.42 8.33
N GLY A 5 0.05 -5.60 7.47
CA GLY A 5 1.34 -6.17 7.87
C GLY A 5 2.02 -5.34 8.95
N THR A 6 2.09 -4.02 8.78
CA THR A 6 2.67 -3.09 9.77
C THR A 6 1.95 -3.18 11.11
N SER A 7 0.62 -3.24 11.11
CA SER A 7 -0.17 -3.43 12.34
C SER A 7 0.18 -4.75 13.05
N GLY A 8 0.26 -5.85 12.28
CA GLY A 8 0.64 -7.16 12.82
C GLY A 8 2.05 -7.19 13.40
N VAL A 9 3.01 -6.61 12.69
CA VAL A 9 4.41 -6.51 13.12
C VAL A 9 4.53 -5.68 14.41
N ALA A 10 3.86 -4.52 14.47
CA ALA A 10 3.85 -3.70 15.68
C ALA A 10 3.32 -4.48 16.88
N GLY A 11 2.22 -5.24 16.70
CA GLY A 11 1.67 -6.10 17.75
C GLY A 11 2.63 -7.20 18.20
N LEU A 12 3.34 -7.86 17.28
CA LEU A 12 4.33 -8.90 17.60
C LEU A 12 5.50 -8.35 18.40
N ILE A 13 6.01 -7.19 18.03
CA ILE A 13 7.11 -6.51 18.74
C ILE A 13 6.63 -6.05 20.13
N GLN A 14 5.49 -5.39 20.21
CA GLN A 14 4.93 -4.90 21.47
C GLN A 14 4.63 -6.05 22.46
N ALA A 15 4.18 -7.19 21.97
CA ALA A 15 3.94 -8.38 22.79
C ALA A 15 5.22 -9.15 23.16
N GLY A 16 6.39 -8.73 22.68
CA GLY A 16 7.68 -9.37 22.95
C GLY A 16 7.91 -10.69 22.18
N PHE A 17 7.07 -11.01 21.19
CA PHE A 17 7.26 -12.22 20.36
C PHE A 17 8.36 -12.07 19.32
N ALA A 18 8.69 -10.83 18.94
CA ALA A 18 9.76 -10.54 18.00
C ALA A 18 10.48 -9.25 18.40
N HIS A 19 11.80 -9.20 18.15
CA HIS A 19 12.62 -8.01 18.36
C HIS A 19 13.01 -7.32 17.06
N LYS A 20 13.02 -8.06 15.95
CA LYS A 20 13.33 -7.50 14.62
C LYS A 20 12.51 -8.25 13.58
N VAL A 21 11.74 -7.52 12.79
CA VAL A 21 10.84 -8.08 11.77
C VAL A 21 11.09 -7.39 10.44
N LEU A 22 11.31 -8.18 9.41
CA LEU A 22 11.33 -7.72 8.02
C LEU A 22 9.92 -7.90 7.44
N LEU A 23 9.26 -6.80 7.09
CA LEU A 23 7.99 -6.80 6.38
C LEU A 23 8.23 -6.49 4.90
N ILE A 24 7.81 -7.39 4.03
CA ILE A 24 7.98 -7.27 2.57
C ILE A 24 6.60 -7.15 1.91
N GLY A 25 6.43 -6.16 1.06
CA GLY A 25 5.36 -6.09 0.07
C GLY A 25 5.97 -6.36 -1.31
N ALA A 26 5.55 -7.44 -1.97
CA ALA A 26 6.07 -7.83 -3.27
C ALA A 26 4.92 -8.30 -4.17
N GLU A 27 4.80 -7.69 -5.33
CA GLU A 27 3.65 -7.85 -6.21
C GLU A 27 4.08 -7.99 -7.67
N LYS A 28 3.44 -8.93 -8.36
CA LYS A 28 3.59 -9.17 -9.78
C LYS A 28 2.20 -9.19 -10.41
N LEU A 29 1.67 -8.01 -10.74
CA LEU A 29 0.27 -7.85 -11.15
C LEU A 29 0.07 -7.95 -12.66
N HIS A 30 1.12 -7.79 -13.46
CA HIS A 30 1.01 -7.76 -14.91
C HIS A 30 0.38 -9.03 -15.49
N PHE A 31 0.57 -10.21 -14.87
CA PHE A 31 0.00 -11.47 -15.36
C PHE A 31 -1.54 -11.52 -15.25
N ALA A 32 -2.14 -10.71 -14.37
CA ALA A 32 -3.59 -10.64 -14.17
C ALA A 32 -4.25 -9.53 -14.98
N MET A 33 -3.50 -8.82 -15.84
CA MET A 33 -4.01 -7.70 -16.62
C MET A 33 -4.41 -8.16 -18.02
N ASP A 34 -5.56 -7.68 -18.48
CA ASP A 34 -5.90 -7.73 -19.89
C ASP A 34 -5.36 -6.47 -20.60
N TYR A 35 -4.25 -6.60 -21.32
CA TYR A 35 -3.63 -5.48 -22.02
C TYR A 35 -4.49 -4.89 -23.17
N ARG A 36 -5.60 -5.55 -23.54
CA ARG A 36 -6.60 -5.02 -24.46
C ARG A 36 -7.60 -4.10 -23.74
N ASP A 37 -7.76 -4.26 -22.43
CA ASP A 37 -8.58 -3.39 -21.59
C ASP A 37 -7.74 -2.25 -21.00
N ARG A 38 -7.76 -1.10 -21.64
CA ARG A 38 -7.05 0.11 -21.20
C ARG A 38 -7.59 0.70 -19.91
N SER A 39 -8.74 0.28 -19.43
CA SER A 39 -9.32 0.80 -18.19
C SER A 39 -8.63 0.24 -16.93
N THR A 40 -8.00 -0.91 -17.07
CA THR A 40 -7.29 -1.60 -15.98
C THR A 40 -5.79 -1.73 -16.23
N SER A 41 -5.38 -2.10 -17.46
CA SER A 41 -3.97 -2.40 -17.78
C SER A 41 -3.00 -1.24 -17.57
N ILE A 42 -3.48 0.00 -17.70
CA ILE A 42 -2.64 1.20 -17.52
C ILE A 42 -2.47 1.61 -16.05
N LEU A 43 -3.16 0.95 -15.11
CA LEU A 43 -3.19 1.38 -13.72
C LEU A 43 -2.13 0.68 -12.87
N PHE A 44 -1.82 -0.57 -13.17
CA PHE A 44 -1.04 -1.44 -12.30
C PHE A 44 0.41 -1.55 -12.72
N GLY A 45 1.28 -1.76 -11.73
CA GLY A 45 2.70 -2.02 -11.91
C GLY A 45 3.15 -3.19 -11.03
N ASP A 46 4.30 -3.76 -11.36
CA ASP A 46 5.00 -4.73 -10.54
C ASP A 46 6.00 -4.01 -9.64
N GLY A 47 6.27 -4.54 -8.46
CA GLY A 47 7.24 -3.96 -7.57
C GLY A 47 7.39 -4.70 -6.26
N ALA A 48 8.47 -4.40 -5.56
CA ALA A 48 8.72 -4.88 -4.21
C ALA A 48 9.32 -3.76 -3.35
N GLY A 49 8.91 -3.73 -2.10
CA GLY A 49 9.46 -2.84 -1.10
C GLY A 49 9.43 -3.51 0.27
N ALA A 50 10.34 -3.15 1.14
CA ALA A 50 10.48 -3.77 2.45
C ALA A 50 10.80 -2.74 3.53
N ALA A 51 10.43 -3.06 4.77
CA ALA A 51 10.80 -2.30 5.96
C ALA A 51 11.22 -3.22 7.08
N VAL A 52 12.23 -2.83 7.83
CA VAL A 52 12.66 -3.49 9.06
C VAL A 52 12.06 -2.73 10.23
N PHE A 53 11.39 -3.46 11.11
CA PHE A 53 10.81 -2.94 12.35
C PHE A 53 11.56 -3.50 13.54
N GLU A 54 11.84 -2.65 14.52
CA GLU A 54 12.46 -3.01 15.78
C GLU A 54 11.89 -2.15 16.92
N PRO A 55 12.03 -2.54 18.19
CA PRO A 55 11.62 -1.70 19.31
C PRO A 55 12.34 -0.36 19.29
N SER A 56 11.64 0.71 19.68
CA SER A 56 12.18 2.04 19.85
C SER A 56 12.00 2.50 21.30
N GLU A 57 13.02 3.16 21.85
CA GLU A 57 12.99 3.74 23.20
C GLU A 57 12.74 5.25 23.19
N ASP A 58 12.83 5.90 22.02
CA ASP A 58 12.72 7.34 21.82
C ASP A 58 11.29 7.84 21.55
N GLY A 59 10.31 6.95 21.65
CA GLY A 59 8.89 7.25 21.38
C GLY A 59 8.52 7.26 19.90
N ALA A 60 9.44 6.86 19.01
CA ALA A 60 9.13 6.58 17.61
C ALA A 60 8.32 5.28 17.48
N GLY A 61 7.62 5.12 16.37
CA GLY A 61 6.87 3.90 16.06
C GLY A 61 5.39 4.14 15.81
N VAL A 62 4.62 3.06 15.82
CA VAL A 62 3.19 3.09 15.54
C VAL A 62 2.43 3.71 16.74
N LEU A 63 1.78 4.84 16.51
CA LEU A 63 1.00 5.58 17.53
C LEU A 63 -0.43 5.03 17.60
N ALA A 64 -1.06 4.78 16.48
CA ALA A 64 -2.41 4.24 16.39
C ALA A 64 -2.63 3.50 15.08
N VAL A 65 -3.62 2.59 15.09
CA VAL A 65 -4.04 1.79 13.94
C VAL A 65 -5.56 1.77 13.88
N ASP A 66 -6.12 1.92 12.66
CA ASP A 66 -7.50 1.62 12.35
C ASP A 66 -7.55 0.71 11.11
N LEU A 67 -8.19 -0.43 11.24
CA LEU A 67 -8.35 -1.42 10.17
C LEU A 67 -9.82 -1.77 10.00
N GLY A 68 -10.24 -2.04 8.77
CA GLY A 68 -11.60 -2.45 8.49
C GLY A 68 -11.72 -3.27 7.21
N ALA A 69 -12.81 -4.03 7.12
CA ALA A 69 -13.13 -4.86 5.98
C ALA A 69 -14.64 -4.92 5.76
N ASP A 70 -15.06 -5.07 4.50
CA ASP A 70 -16.44 -5.38 4.10
C ASP A 70 -16.44 -6.47 3.02
N GLY A 71 -16.55 -7.72 3.44
CA GLY A 71 -16.60 -8.88 2.54
C GLY A 71 -17.84 -8.89 1.63
N GLY A 72 -18.91 -8.19 2.00
CA GLY A 72 -20.12 -8.05 1.16
C GLY A 72 -19.87 -7.26 -0.14
N LYS A 73 -18.72 -6.59 -0.25
CA LYS A 73 -18.29 -5.81 -1.43
C LYS A 73 -17.18 -6.48 -2.24
N GLY A 74 -16.78 -7.69 -1.87
CA GLY A 74 -15.65 -8.39 -2.50
C GLY A 74 -15.80 -8.57 -4.01
N SER A 75 -17.02 -8.72 -4.53
CA SER A 75 -17.27 -8.88 -5.97
C SER A 75 -16.92 -7.66 -6.81
N THR A 76 -16.76 -6.48 -6.22
CA THR A 76 -16.43 -5.25 -6.96
C THR A 76 -14.97 -5.18 -7.42
N MET A 77 -14.10 -6.00 -6.83
CA MET A 77 -12.68 -6.10 -7.18
C MET A 77 -12.20 -7.54 -6.92
N VAL A 78 -12.14 -8.37 -7.97
CA VAL A 78 -11.87 -9.80 -7.82
C VAL A 78 -11.15 -10.37 -9.04
N ILE A 79 -10.24 -11.31 -8.81
CA ILE A 79 -9.69 -12.23 -9.82
C ILE A 79 -10.31 -13.59 -9.55
N ARG A 80 -11.25 -14.03 -10.39
CA ARG A 80 -12.12 -15.18 -10.10
C ARG A 80 -11.38 -16.51 -10.04
N SER A 81 -10.29 -16.66 -10.79
CA SER A 81 -9.49 -17.90 -10.82
C SER A 81 -8.49 -18.01 -9.65
N MET A 82 -8.31 -16.93 -8.89
CA MET A 82 -7.42 -16.95 -7.73
C MET A 82 -8.24 -17.15 -6.45
N GLY A 83 -8.11 -18.32 -5.84
CA GLY A 83 -8.77 -18.64 -4.57
C GLY A 83 -9.80 -19.76 -4.67
N SER A 84 -10.62 -19.92 -3.65
CA SER A 84 -11.55 -21.04 -3.48
C SER A 84 -12.76 -21.04 -4.43
N GLN A 85 -12.98 -19.97 -5.18
CA GLN A 85 -14.02 -19.87 -6.21
C GLN A 85 -13.54 -20.30 -7.61
N GLY A 86 -12.23 -20.53 -7.77
CA GLY A 86 -11.68 -21.02 -9.03
C GLY A 86 -12.06 -22.49 -9.28
N GLU A 87 -12.26 -22.86 -10.55
CA GLU A 87 -12.41 -24.26 -10.94
C GLU A 87 -11.13 -25.04 -10.57
N PRO A 88 -11.26 -26.27 -10.03
CA PRO A 88 -10.09 -27.10 -9.73
C PRO A 88 -9.34 -27.46 -11.02
N GLY A 89 -8.09 -27.09 -11.12
CA GLY A 89 -7.21 -27.46 -12.25
C GLY A 89 -6.68 -26.23 -13.02
N PRO A 90 -5.72 -26.45 -13.91
CA PRO A 90 -5.21 -25.38 -14.75
C PRO A 90 -6.30 -24.92 -15.74
N THR A 91 -6.84 -23.74 -15.51
CA THR A 91 -7.72 -23.15 -16.50
C THR A 91 -6.85 -22.45 -17.55
N ASN A 92 -6.96 -22.88 -18.81
CA ASN A 92 -6.33 -22.19 -19.94
C ASN A 92 -7.20 -21.04 -20.45
N ASP A 93 -8.25 -20.67 -19.72
CA ASP A 93 -9.10 -19.56 -20.09
C ASP A 93 -8.53 -18.24 -19.53
N PRO A 94 -7.94 -17.38 -20.39
CA PRO A 94 -7.38 -16.10 -19.96
C PRO A 94 -8.41 -15.19 -19.29
N GLU A 95 -9.71 -15.34 -19.60
CA GLU A 95 -10.78 -14.54 -19.01
C GLU A 95 -10.92 -14.77 -17.49
N THR A 96 -10.59 -15.97 -17.01
CA THR A 96 -10.70 -16.29 -15.60
C THR A 96 -9.61 -15.66 -14.74
N PHE A 97 -8.45 -15.31 -15.34
CA PHE A 97 -7.31 -14.67 -14.66
C PHE A 97 -7.38 -13.14 -14.66
N ARG A 98 -8.42 -12.55 -15.23
CA ARG A 98 -8.54 -11.11 -15.35
C ARG A 98 -9.09 -10.48 -14.07
N LEU A 99 -8.52 -9.34 -13.74
CA LEU A 99 -9.06 -8.49 -12.69
C LEU A 99 -10.41 -7.91 -13.12
N HIS A 100 -11.48 -8.32 -12.43
CA HIS A 100 -12.76 -7.65 -12.51
C HIS A 100 -12.75 -6.44 -11.58
N PHE A 101 -13.09 -5.26 -12.11
CA PHE A 101 -12.97 -4.00 -11.40
C PHE A 101 -14.13 -3.04 -11.70
N GLU A 102 -14.99 -2.79 -10.71
CA GLU A 102 -16.08 -1.83 -10.81
C GLU A 102 -15.60 -0.42 -10.43
N GLY A 103 -14.92 0.27 -11.34
CA GLY A 103 -14.15 1.48 -11.06
C GLY A 103 -14.89 2.58 -10.28
N GLN A 104 -16.16 2.88 -10.62
CA GLN A 104 -16.94 3.92 -9.93
C GLN A 104 -17.30 3.52 -8.49
N ALA A 105 -17.72 2.27 -8.29
CA ALA A 105 -18.06 1.75 -6.97
C ALA A 105 -16.81 1.73 -6.07
N VAL A 106 -15.71 1.21 -6.59
CA VAL A 106 -14.41 1.16 -5.90
C VAL A 106 -13.91 2.57 -5.55
N PHE A 107 -13.98 3.52 -6.48
CA PHE A 107 -13.59 4.91 -6.21
C PHE A 107 -14.36 5.50 -5.02
N LYS A 108 -15.69 5.38 -5.02
CA LYS A 108 -16.53 5.92 -3.94
C LYS A 108 -16.22 5.27 -2.60
N MET A 109 -16.11 3.94 -2.58
CA MET A 109 -15.78 3.20 -1.36
C MET A 109 -14.39 3.57 -0.85
N ALA A 110 -13.38 3.63 -1.71
CA ALA A 110 -12.02 3.98 -1.35
C ALA A 110 -11.93 5.35 -0.68
N VAL A 111 -12.50 6.40 -1.32
CA VAL A 111 -12.51 7.75 -0.75
C VAL A 111 -13.21 7.80 0.60
N GLN A 112 -14.35 7.11 0.75
CA GLN A 112 -15.09 7.09 2.00
C GLN A 112 -14.32 6.35 3.11
N SER A 113 -13.83 5.14 2.81
CA SER A 113 -13.16 4.29 3.79
C SER A 113 -11.81 4.88 4.23
N ILE A 114 -11.01 5.38 3.29
CA ILE A 114 -9.75 6.07 3.59
C ILE A 114 -10.02 7.28 4.51
N SER A 115 -10.96 8.15 4.12
CA SER A 115 -11.25 9.35 4.93
C SER A 115 -11.79 9.02 6.32
N ALA A 116 -12.62 7.98 6.46
CA ALA A 116 -13.16 7.57 7.76
C ALA A 116 -12.07 6.95 8.64
N SER A 117 -11.28 6.03 8.07
CA SER A 117 -10.19 5.36 8.77
C SER A 117 -9.09 6.35 9.21
N THR A 118 -8.76 7.32 8.36
CA THR A 118 -7.80 8.38 8.69
C THR A 118 -8.28 9.24 9.84
N ARG A 119 -9.54 9.69 9.84
CA ARG A 119 -10.06 10.44 10.99
C ARG A 119 -10.01 9.62 12.26
N ARG A 120 -10.39 8.35 12.16
CA ARG A 120 -10.41 7.45 13.31
C ARG A 120 -9.00 7.22 13.88
N VAL A 121 -8.00 7.00 13.04
CA VAL A 121 -6.63 6.79 13.51
C VAL A 121 -6.02 8.05 14.12
N LEU A 122 -6.33 9.24 13.59
CA LEU A 122 -5.90 10.51 14.17
C LEU A 122 -6.55 10.73 15.55
N GLU A 123 -7.86 10.50 15.69
CA GLU A 123 -8.56 10.53 16.99
C GLU A 123 -7.91 9.59 18.00
N LEU A 124 -7.62 8.34 17.61
CA LEU A 124 -6.97 7.34 18.48
C LEU A 124 -5.56 7.75 18.91
N ALA A 125 -4.82 8.44 18.05
CA ALA A 125 -3.51 8.96 18.33
C ALA A 125 -3.52 10.29 19.13
N GLY A 126 -4.69 10.92 19.32
CA GLY A 126 -4.81 12.26 19.88
C GLY A 126 -4.27 13.37 18.99
N LEU A 127 -4.28 13.14 17.67
CA LEU A 127 -3.76 14.04 16.64
C LEU A 127 -4.88 14.66 15.81
N THR A 128 -4.54 15.73 15.12
CA THR A 128 -5.35 16.40 14.09
C THR A 128 -4.68 16.26 12.72
N ALA A 129 -5.33 16.70 11.66
CA ALA A 129 -4.73 16.72 10.33
C ALA A 129 -3.52 17.68 10.24
N ASP A 130 -3.48 18.70 11.10
CA ASP A 130 -2.38 19.68 11.12
C ASP A 130 -1.09 19.10 11.72
N ASP A 131 -1.22 18.05 12.57
CA ASP A 131 -0.09 17.36 13.20
C ASP A 131 0.57 16.32 12.28
N VAL A 132 0.03 16.09 11.07
CA VAL A 132 0.58 15.15 10.08
C VAL A 132 1.60 15.85 9.20
N ASP A 133 2.85 15.45 9.26
CA ASP A 133 3.92 16.01 8.43
C ASP A 133 3.86 15.47 7.00
N LEU A 134 3.64 14.15 6.85
CA LEU A 134 3.55 13.51 5.54
C LEU A 134 2.51 12.38 5.52
N VAL A 135 1.71 12.37 4.44
CA VAL A 135 0.84 11.23 4.11
C VAL A 135 1.53 10.40 3.03
N VAL A 136 1.71 9.11 3.29
CA VAL A 136 2.19 8.12 2.31
C VAL A 136 1.08 7.10 2.07
N PRO A 137 0.18 7.37 1.12
CA PRO A 137 -0.95 6.50 0.84
C PRO A 137 -0.53 5.33 -0.05
N HIS A 138 -1.34 4.26 -0.02
CA HIS A 138 -1.32 3.28 -1.10
C HIS A 138 -1.55 3.97 -2.45
N GLN A 139 -0.67 3.74 -3.39
CA GLN A 139 -0.67 4.35 -4.71
C GLN A 139 -1.72 3.69 -5.62
N ALA A 140 -2.99 3.74 -5.21
CA ALA A 140 -4.09 3.10 -5.93
C ALA A 140 -4.49 3.84 -7.21
N ASN A 141 -4.69 5.14 -7.09
CA ASN A 141 -5.08 6.05 -8.17
C ASN A 141 -4.94 7.49 -7.66
N ALA A 142 -4.31 8.38 -8.42
CA ALA A 142 -4.09 9.76 -8.02
C ALA A 142 -5.39 10.49 -7.61
N ARG A 143 -6.48 10.28 -8.37
CA ARG A 143 -7.79 10.90 -8.08
C ARG A 143 -8.39 10.44 -6.75
N ILE A 144 -8.18 9.16 -6.36
CA ILE A 144 -8.62 8.64 -5.05
C ILE A 144 -7.83 9.33 -3.95
N ILE A 145 -6.52 9.39 -4.07
CA ILE A 145 -5.61 10.01 -3.11
C ILE A 145 -5.99 11.48 -2.91
N GLU A 146 -6.04 12.27 -3.97
CA GLU A 146 -6.40 13.68 -3.95
C GLU A 146 -7.80 13.92 -3.35
N SER A 147 -8.77 13.08 -3.69
CA SER A 147 -10.13 13.23 -3.17
C SER A 147 -10.23 12.92 -1.69
N ALA A 148 -9.49 11.91 -1.21
CA ALA A 148 -9.47 11.52 0.20
C ALA A 148 -8.74 12.56 1.05
N THR A 149 -7.55 13.02 0.63
CA THR A 149 -6.74 14.00 1.37
C THR A 149 -7.39 15.38 1.42
N ARG A 150 -7.98 15.84 0.32
CA ARG A 150 -8.78 17.07 0.30
C ARG A 150 -9.95 17.02 1.28
N ARG A 151 -10.62 15.87 1.40
CA ARG A 151 -11.74 15.66 2.33
C ARG A 151 -11.32 15.68 3.80
N LEU A 152 -10.03 15.45 4.04
CA LEU A 152 -9.40 15.50 5.36
C LEU A 152 -8.81 16.87 5.71
N GLY A 153 -8.77 17.81 4.75
CA GLY A 153 -8.13 19.10 4.90
C GLY A 153 -6.59 19.03 4.85
N ILE A 154 -6.05 17.93 4.28
CA ILE A 154 -4.60 17.77 4.14
C ILE A 154 -4.17 18.37 2.81
N GLU A 155 -3.22 19.31 2.85
CA GLU A 155 -2.68 19.99 1.67
C GLU A 155 -1.87 19.02 0.79
N ALA A 156 -1.87 19.28 -0.53
CA ALA A 156 -1.25 18.37 -1.51
C ALA A 156 0.27 18.24 -1.34
N ASP A 157 0.94 19.27 -0.85
CA ASP A 157 2.38 19.26 -0.59
C ASP A 157 2.78 18.34 0.58
N ARG A 158 1.82 17.97 1.44
CA ARG A 158 1.99 16.98 2.51
C ARG A 158 1.60 15.56 2.07
N VAL A 159 1.37 15.31 0.78
CA VAL A 159 1.03 13.99 0.26
C VAL A 159 2.14 13.52 -0.68
N PHE A 160 2.72 12.36 -0.40
CA PHE A 160 3.71 11.77 -1.28
C PHE A 160 3.04 10.87 -2.33
N MET A 161 3.34 11.11 -3.59
CA MET A 161 2.83 10.30 -4.71
C MET A 161 3.96 10.02 -5.70
N ASN A 162 4.12 8.74 -6.05
CA ASN A 162 5.00 8.23 -7.11
C ASN A 162 4.26 7.33 -8.11
N ILE A 163 2.92 7.38 -8.07
CA ILE A 163 2.08 6.55 -8.93
C ILE A 163 2.26 6.83 -10.43
N ALA A 164 2.67 8.05 -10.80
CA ALA A 164 2.89 8.42 -12.20
C ALA A 164 4.04 7.63 -12.82
N GLU A 165 5.04 7.28 -12.02
CA GLU A 165 6.25 6.57 -12.41
C GLU A 165 6.09 5.05 -12.26
N LEU A 166 5.49 4.61 -11.14
CA LEU A 166 5.50 3.20 -10.73
C LEU A 166 4.15 2.50 -10.92
N GLY A 167 3.07 3.25 -11.09
CA GLY A 167 1.73 2.70 -11.12
C GLY A 167 1.26 2.17 -9.76
N ASN A 168 0.17 1.40 -9.79
CA ASN A 168 -0.35 0.73 -8.60
C ASN A 168 0.37 -0.62 -8.42
N THR A 169 1.35 -0.66 -7.54
CA THR A 169 2.10 -1.87 -7.16
C THR A 169 1.53 -2.57 -5.92
N ALA A 170 0.23 -2.44 -5.68
CA ALA A 170 -0.53 -3.06 -4.57
C ALA A 170 0.19 -2.95 -3.21
N ALA A 171 0.55 -4.07 -2.56
CA ALA A 171 1.17 -4.04 -1.24
C ALA A 171 2.59 -3.47 -1.23
N ALA A 172 3.29 -3.44 -2.36
CA ALA A 172 4.62 -2.84 -2.49
C ALA A 172 4.57 -1.30 -2.53
N SER A 173 3.43 -0.69 -2.86
CA SER A 173 3.33 0.74 -3.15
C SER A 173 3.72 1.64 -1.97
N ILE A 174 3.30 1.33 -0.75
CA ILE A 174 3.64 2.13 0.44
C ILE A 174 5.13 2.03 0.77
N PRO A 175 5.76 0.84 0.91
CA PRO A 175 7.19 0.78 1.24
C PRO A 175 8.07 1.36 0.13
N MET A 176 7.69 1.24 -1.14
CA MET A 176 8.39 1.92 -2.25
C MET A 176 8.23 3.45 -2.15
N ALA A 177 7.02 3.95 -1.87
CA ALA A 177 6.78 5.38 -1.69
C ALA A 177 7.50 5.96 -0.46
N ILE A 178 7.65 5.19 0.63
CA ILE A 178 8.48 5.58 1.79
C ILE A 178 9.95 5.70 1.37
N SER A 179 10.49 4.73 0.62
CA SER A 179 11.87 4.78 0.12
C SER A 179 12.10 6.03 -0.74
N ASP A 180 11.24 6.28 -1.71
CA ASP A 180 11.35 7.45 -2.59
C ASP A 180 11.18 8.77 -1.81
N ALA A 181 10.33 8.80 -0.79
CA ALA A 181 10.15 9.97 0.08
C ALA A 181 11.40 10.24 0.94
N LEU A 182 12.08 9.21 1.42
CA LEU A 182 13.37 9.32 2.11
C LEU A 182 14.45 9.86 1.16
N ASP A 183 14.58 9.29 -0.03
CA ASP A 183 15.54 9.74 -1.03
C ASP A 183 15.31 11.18 -1.47
N ALA A 184 14.04 11.61 -1.49
CA ALA A 184 13.64 13.00 -1.78
C ALA A 184 13.79 13.94 -0.57
N GLY A 185 14.24 13.46 0.60
CA GLY A 185 14.39 14.25 1.81
C GLY A 185 13.04 14.73 2.41
N ARG A 186 11.93 14.05 2.08
CA ARG A 186 10.57 14.40 2.50
C ARG A 186 10.19 13.83 3.85
N ILE A 187 11.00 12.96 4.43
CA ILE A 187 10.81 12.39 5.76
C ILE A 187 11.98 12.81 6.63
N GLN A 188 11.68 13.37 7.79
CA GLN A 188 12.65 13.81 8.79
C GLN A 188 12.48 13.04 10.12
N PRO A 189 13.53 12.96 10.95
CA PRO A 189 13.40 12.40 12.28
C PRO A 189 12.30 13.08 13.10
N GLY A 190 11.42 12.27 13.67
CA GLY A 190 10.32 12.77 14.50
C GLY A 190 9.07 13.18 13.72
N ASP A 191 9.05 13.07 12.40
CA ASP A 191 7.85 13.36 11.59
C ASP A 191 6.70 12.41 11.96
N THR A 192 5.50 12.96 11.95
CA THR A 192 4.25 12.21 12.03
C THR A 192 3.84 11.78 10.63
N ILE A 193 3.99 10.49 10.33
CA ILE A 193 3.66 9.90 9.04
C ILE A 193 2.31 9.21 9.12
N LEU A 194 1.45 9.49 8.15
CA LEU A 194 0.16 8.82 7.99
C LEU A 194 0.24 7.83 6.82
N LEU A 195 0.12 6.54 7.11
CA LEU A 195 -0.06 5.51 6.09
C LEU A 195 -1.55 5.21 5.95
N THR A 196 -2.05 5.14 4.72
CA THR A 196 -3.45 4.76 4.48
C THR A 196 -3.59 3.93 3.22
N ALA A 197 -4.51 2.97 3.23
CA ALA A 197 -4.73 2.06 2.12
C ALA A 197 -6.20 1.63 2.01
N PHE A 198 -6.57 1.26 0.78
CA PHE A 198 -7.80 0.57 0.43
C PHE A 198 -7.48 -0.45 -0.66
N GLY A 199 -8.14 -1.61 -0.64
CA GLY A 199 -7.88 -2.66 -1.63
C GLY A 199 -8.94 -3.75 -1.64
N GLY A 200 -8.66 -4.80 -2.42
CA GLY A 200 -9.54 -5.97 -2.54
C GLY A 200 -9.85 -6.61 -1.21
N GLY A 201 -11.10 -7.11 -1.11
CA GLY A 201 -11.63 -7.70 0.08
C GLY A 201 -13.09 -7.32 0.32
N VAL A 202 -13.59 -6.10 0.27
CA VAL A 202 -12.73 -4.90 0.33
C VAL A 202 -12.15 -4.73 1.71
N THR A 203 -10.93 -4.20 1.78
CA THR A 203 -10.22 -3.92 3.03
C THR A 203 -9.67 -2.50 3.01
N TRP A 204 -9.55 -1.88 4.19
CA TRP A 204 -8.94 -0.57 4.33
C TRP A 204 -8.23 -0.46 5.66
N GLY A 205 -7.38 0.54 5.77
CA GLY A 205 -6.76 0.87 7.05
C GLY A 205 -5.90 2.10 6.98
N SER A 206 -5.67 2.67 8.16
CA SER A 206 -4.76 3.79 8.36
C SER A 206 -3.90 3.55 9.60
N ILE A 207 -2.68 4.06 9.54
CA ILE A 207 -1.71 4.02 10.64
C ILE A 207 -1.14 5.43 10.80
N ALA A 208 -1.17 5.95 12.02
CA ALA A 208 -0.35 7.08 12.42
C ALA A 208 0.92 6.54 13.07
N LEU A 209 2.07 6.98 12.59
CA LEU A 209 3.36 6.59 13.16
C LEU A 209 4.26 7.82 13.32
N LYS A 210 5.14 7.78 14.30
CA LYS A 210 6.22 8.73 14.47
C LYS A 210 7.49 8.14 13.91
N TRP A 211 8.12 8.87 12.98
CA TRP A 211 9.36 8.40 12.34
C TRP A 211 10.52 8.47 13.32
N GLY A 212 11.37 7.46 13.32
CA GLY A 212 12.59 7.42 14.12
C GLY A 212 13.75 8.22 13.52
N ASP A 213 14.94 8.01 14.04
CA ASP A 213 16.11 8.78 13.63
C ASP A 213 16.66 8.47 12.25
N ARG A 214 16.27 7.34 11.68
CA ARG A 214 16.80 6.89 10.40
C ARG A 214 16.11 7.55 9.22
N THR A 215 16.83 8.38 8.48
CA THR A 215 16.40 9.03 7.24
C THR A 215 17.19 8.59 6.01
N GLU A 216 18.23 7.76 6.20
CA GLU A 216 19.02 7.22 5.10
C GLU A 216 18.69 5.74 4.87
N PRO A 217 18.59 5.29 3.61
CA PRO A 217 18.42 3.87 3.29
C PRO A 217 19.54 3.01 3.87
N VAL A 218 19.25 1.75 4.18
CA VAL A 218 20.25 0.79 4.75
C VAL A 218 21.26 0.31 3.70
N GLY A 219 21.58 1.13 2.73
CA GLY A 219 22.52 0.84 1.65
C GLY A 219 21.80 0.45 0.37
N ILE A 220 22.37 0.88 -0.73
CA ILE A 220 21.93 0.50 -2.07
C ILE A 220 22.70 -0.77 -2.43
N HIS A 221 22.04 -1.92 -2.33
CA HIS A 221 22.50 -3.10 -3.03
C HIS A 221 21.94 -3.03 -4.45
N VAL A 222 22.80 -2.71 -5.39
CA VAL A 222 22.51 -2.95 -6.80
C VAL A 222 22.59 -4.47 -6.98
N GLY A 223 21.49 -5.16 -6.72
CA GLY A 223 21.37 -6.56 -7.10
C GLY A 223 21.39 -6.61 -8.63
N GLU A 224 22.44 -7.13 -9.20
CA GLU A 224 22.40 -7.50 -10.61
C GLU A 224 21.40 -8.64 -10.73
N LEU A 225 20.33 -8.41 -11.51
CA LEU A 225 19.45 -9.51 -11.90
C LEU A 225 20.30 -10.51 -12.69
N PRO A 226 20.11 -11.83 -12.49
CA PRO A 226 20.82 -12.79 -13.31
C PRO A 226 20.51 -12.51 -14.78
N ASP A 227 21.54 -12.56 -15.62
CA ASP A 227 21.39 -12.44 -17.05
C ASP A 227 20.31 -13.41 -17.52
N THR A 228 19.30 -12.89 -18.21
CA THR A 228 18.26 -13.70 -18.80
C THR A 228 18.04 -13.26 -20.23
N ASP A 229 18.09 -14.24 -21.12
CA ASP A 229 17.71 -14.06 -22.52
C ASP A 229 16.18 -14.08 -22.72
N MET A 230 15.43 -14.31 -21.61
CA MET A 230 13.98 -14.36 -21.64
C MET A 230 13.40 -12.95 -21.77
N THR A 231 12.53 -12.78 -22.72
CA THR A 231 11.71 -11.59 -22.89
C THR A 231 10.31 -11.82 -22.31
N VAL A 232 9.54 -10.74 -22.13
CA VAL A 232 8.13 -10.85 -21.71
C VAL A 232 7.32 -11.74 -22.67
N PHE A 233 7.71 -11.81 -23.94
CA PHE A 233 7.04 -12.63 -24.96
C PHE A 233 7.33 -14.13 -24.81
N ASP A 234 8.41 -14.50 -24.14
CA ASP A 234 8.75 -15.89 -23.85
C ASP A 234 7.95 -16.44 -22.65
N LEU A 235 7.25 -15.55 -21.93
CA LEU A 235 6.42 -15.86 -20.77
C LEU A 235 4.91 -15.86 -21.11
N LEU A 236 4.55 -15.49 -22.32
CA LEU A 236 3.18 -15.46 -22.86
C LEU A 236 2.88 -16.68 -23.75
#